data_d5852d71e2df4a9d2b1e6baae35f2607
#
_entry.id   d5852d71e2df4a9d2b1e6baae35f2607
#
_cell.length_a   1.000
_cell.length_b   1.000
_cell.length_c   1.000
_cell.angle_alpha   90.00
_cell.angle_beta   90.00
_cell.angle_gamma   90.00
#
_symmetry.space_group_name_H-M   'P 1'
#
loop_
_entity.id
_entity.type
_entity.pdbx_description
1 polymer ?
#
loop_
_entity_poly.entity_id
_entity_poly.type
_entity_poly.pdbx_seq_one_letter_code
_entity_poly.pdbx_strand_id
1 'polypeptide(L)' 'MLKISYKPSADSKEMEKEYETVNDFLQGQYLEVPPLQDHFVVTKVTLDGKEIGLTDHTISRLFNYFNK' A
#
# COMPACT_ATOMS: atom_id res chain seq x y z
N MET A 1 -11.62 5.22 -3.90
CA MET A 1 -10.83 4.05 -4.24
C MET A 1 -9.37 4.30 -3.87
N LEU A 2 -8.73 3.35 -3.26
CA LEU A 2 -7.33 3.44 -2.86
C LEU A 2 -6.46 2.68 -3.85
N LYS A 3 -5.47 3.35 -4.41
CA LYS A 3 -4.54 2.73 -5.35
C LYS A 3 -3.12 2.84 -4.80
N ILE A 4 -2.43 1.71 -4.72
CA ILE A 4 -1.08 1.64 -4.19
C ILE A 4 -0.15 1.09 -5.25
N SER A 5 0.88 1.87 -5.59
CA SER A 5 1.96 1.41 -6.46
C SER A 5 3.12 0.98 -5.56
N TYR A 6 3.68 -0.19 -5.81
CA TYR A 6 4.69 -0.75 -4.93
C TYR A 6 5.65 -1.63 -5.69
N LYS A 7 6.79 -1.92 -5.06
CA LYS A 7 7.79 -2.85 -5.58
C LYS A 7 8.08 -3.90 -4.51
N PRO A 8 7.96 -5.20 -4.84
CA PRO A 8 8.30 -6.27 -3.89
C PRO A 8 9.77 -6.25 -3.48
N SER A 9 10.64 -5.79 -4.39
CA SER A 9 12.05 -5.63 -4.09
C SER A 9 12.63 -4.52 -4.98
N ALA A 10 13.87 -4.10 -4.68
CA ALA A 10 14.51 -3.03 -5.43
C ALA A 10 14.66 -3.36 -6.93
N ASP A 11 14.83 -4.65 -7.25
CA ASP A 11 15.03 -5.10 -8.63
C ASP A 11 13.73 -5.52 -9.32
N SER A 12 12.60 -5.44 -8.63
CA SER A 12 11.31 -5.84 -9.17
C SER A 12 10.66 -4.70 -9.93
N LYS A 13 9.75 -5.06 -10.84
CA LYS A 13 8.95 -4.08 -11.54
C LYS A 13 7.92 -3.50 -10.59
N GLU A 14 7.55 -2.22 -10.81
CA GLU A 14 6.49 -1.59 -10.07
C GLU A 14 5.16 -2.27 -10.36
N MET A 15 4.41 -2.55 -9.31
CA MET A 15 3.10 -3.18 -9.40
C MET A 15 2.07 -2.27 -8.75
N GLU A 16 0.80 -2.52 -9.07
CA GLU A 16 -0.30 -1.75 -8.50
C GLU A 16 -1.32 -2.66 -7.86
N LYS A 17 -1.89 -2.19 -6.74
CA LYS A 17 -2.99 -2.86 -6.07
C LYS A 17 -4.06 -1.84 -5.75
N GLU A 18 -5.31 -2.15 -6.10
CA GLU A 18 -6.44 -1.27 -5.83
C GLU A 18 -7.35 -1.86 -4.77
N TYR A 19 -7.86 -1.00 -3.91
CA TYR A 19 -8.87 -1.34 -2.90
C TYR A 19 -10.02 -0.35 -3.04
N GLU A 20 -11.24 -0.81 -2.78
CA GLU A 20 -12.39 0.09 -2.85
C GLU A 20 -12.34 1.15 -1.76
N THR A 21 -11.87 0.77 -0.57
CA THR A 21 -11.76 1.69 0.56
C THR A 21 -10.46 1.45 1.31
N VAL A 22 -10.09 2.44 2.14
CA VAL A 22 -8.94 2.30 3.04
C VAL A 22 -9.16 1.13 4.01
N ASN A 23 -10.41 0.96 4.47
CA ASN A 23 -10.71 -0.14 5.39
C ASN A 23 -10.43 -1.50 4.76
N ASP A 24 -10.69 -1.67 3.47
CA ASP A 24 -10.40 -2.92 2.78
C ASP A 24 -8.90 -3.21 2.79
N PHE A 25 -8.07 -2.18 2.62
CA PHE A 25 -6.63 -2.34 2.73
C PHE A 25 -6.23 -2.78 4.14
N LEU A 26 -6.75 -2.10 5.15
CA LEU A 26 -6.41 -2.42 6.55
C LEU A 26 -6.82 -3.85 6.91
N GLN A 27 -8.01 -4.26 6.51
CA GLN A 27 -8.50 -5.60 6.80
C GLN A 27 -7.65 -6.66 6.09
N GLY A 28 -7.22 -6.40 4.87
CA GLY A 28 -6.36 -7.32 4.13
C GLY A 28 -5.02 -7.55 4.83
N GLN A 29 -4.51 -6.53 5.51
CA GLN A 29 -3.21 -6.64 6.19
C GLN A 29 -3.29 -7.48 7.47
N TYR A 30 -4.48 -7.74 8.00
CA TYR A 30 -4.66 -8.61 9.17
C TYR A 30 -4.68 -10.09 8.80
N LEU A 31 -4.72 -10.42 7.51
CA LEU A 31 -4.69 -11.81 7.07
C LEU A 31 -3.32 -12.42 7.38
N GLU A 32 -3.31 -13.73 7.60
CA GLU A 32 -2.06 -14.46 7.84
C GLU A 32 -1.06 -14.25 6.70
N VAL A 33 -1.57 -14.25 5.46
CA VAL A 33 -0.76 -13.94 4.28
C VAL A 33 -1.41 -12.73 3.60
N PRO A 34 -0.98 -11.51 3.95
CA PRO A 34 -1.58 -10.31 3.36
C PRO A 34 -1.22 -10.17 1.88
N PRO A 35 -2.10 -9.56 1.08
CA PRO A 35 -1.82 -9.33 -0.33
C PRO A 35 -0.56 -8.49 -0.57
N LEU A 36 -0.30 -7.56 0.35
CA LEU A 36 0.90 -6.73 0.30
C LEU A 36 1.70 -6.97 1.57
N GLN A 37 2.89 -7.51 1.42
CA GLN A 37 3.75 -7.79 2.57
C GLN A 37 4.34 -6.51 3.12
N ASP A 38 4.63 -6.51 4.42
CA ASP A 38 5.07 -5.30 5.13
C ASP A 38 6.35 -4.70 4.57
N HIS A 39 7.24 -5.51 4.03
CA HIS A 39 8.53 -5.03 3.53
C HIS A 39 8.49 -4.47 2.11
N PHE A 40 7.37 -4.60 1.42
CA PHE A 40 7.25 -4.04 0.08
C PHE A 40 7.42 -2.53 0.13
N VAL A 41 8.09 -1.98 -0.87
CA VAL A 41 8.34 -0.53 -0.95
C VAL A 41 7.22 0.13 -1.73
N VAL A 42 6.58 1.12 -1.10
CA VAL A 42 5.51 1.90 -1.72
C VAL A 42 6.14 3.02 -2.53
N THR A 43 5.77 3.11 -3.80
CA THR A 43 6.28 4.16 -4.68
C THR A 43 5.27 5.28 -4.89
N LYS A 44 3.97 4.97 -4.81
CA LYS A 44 2.93 5.97 -5.00
C LYS A 44 1.64 5.49 -4.36
N VAL A 45 0.91 6.41 -3.75
CA VAL A 45 -0.42 6.13 -3.18
C VAL A 45 -1.37 7.21 -3.63
N THR A 46 -2.53 6.81 -4.16
CA THR A 46 -3.61 7.74 -4.47
C THR A 46 -4.88 7.28 -3.80
N LEU A 47 -5.62 8.24 -3.25
CA LEU A 47 -6.92 7.98 -2.62
C LEU A 47 -7.95 8.89 -3.27
N ASP A 48 -8.94 8.27 -3.91
CA ASP A 48 -10.01 8.98 -4.63
C ASP A 48 -9.47 10.00 -5.63
N GLY A 49 -8.40 9.63 -6.32
CA GLY A 49 -7.78 10.48 -7.32
C GLY A 49 -6.80 11.50 -6.77
N LYS A 50 -6.62 11.56 -5.46
CA LYS A 50 -5.67 12.47 -4.84
C LYS A 50 -4.42 11.72 -4.42
N GLU A 51 -3.26 12.23 -4.83
CA GLU A 51 -2.00 11.64 -4.45
C GLU A 51 -1.69 11.91 -2.98
N ILE A 52 -1.34 10.87 -2.25
CA ILE A 52 -0.88 10.98 -0.88
C ILE A 52 0.64 11.04 -0.91
N GLY A 53 1.23 11.99 -0.20
CA GLY A 53 2.67 12.23 -0.23
C GLY A 53 3.51 11.21 0.51
N LEU A 54 3.14 9.94 0.47
CA LEU A 54 3.87 8.84 1.09
C LEU A 54 4.61 8.05 0.01
N THR A 55 5.77 8.56 -0.40
CA THR A 55 6.63 7.88 -1.34
C THR A 55 7.83 7.30 -0.61
N ASP A 56 8.42 6.25 -1.17
CA ASP A 56 9.62 5.60 -0.62
C ASP A 56 9.42 5.06 0.80
N HIS A 57 8.21 4.61 1.10
CA HIS A 57 7.88 4.01 2.39
C HIS A 57 7.47 2.56 2.20
N THR A 58 7.56 1.79 3.28
CA THR A 58 7.12 0.41 3.25
C THR A 58 5.61 0.31 3.42
N ILE A 59 5.06 -0.86 3.09
CA ILE A 59 3.65 -1.14 3.32
C ILE A 59 3.31 -1.03 4.80
N SER A 60 4.22 -1.47 5.68
CA SER A 60 4.04 -1.34 7.12
C SER A 60 3.81 0.12 7.52
N ARG A 61 4.57 1.03 6.93
CA ARG A 61 4.44 2.45 7.21
C ARG A 61 3.12 3.01 6.70
N LEU A 62 2.70 2.58 5.52
CA LEU A 62 1.42 2.97 4.96
C LEU A 62 0.27 2.49 5.84
N PHE A 63 0.36 1.25 6.32
CA PHE A 63 -0.63 0.70 7.24
C PHE A 63 -0.75 1.56 8.50
N ASN A 64 0.38 1.93 9.09
CA ASN A 64 0.38 2.77 10.29
C ASN A 64 -0.19 4.17 10.00
N TYR A 65 0.03 4.68 8.81
CA TYR A 65 -0.51 5.98 8.42
C TYR A 65 -2.04 5.98 8.43
N PHE A 66 -2.64 4.92 7.89
CA PHE A 66 -4.10 4.81 7.82
C PHE A 66 -4.73 4.30 9.12
N ASN A 67 -3.97 3.59 9.93
CA ASN A 67 -4.48 2.94 11.14
C ASN A 67 -4.12 3.75 12.38
N LYS A 68 -4.48 5.01 12.37
CA LYS A 68 -4.24 5.88 13.52
C LYS A 68 -5.39 5.84 14.51
#